data_7b53461050e1b47ab33f541d96b034c2
#
_entry.id   7b53461050e1b47ab33f541d96b034c2
#
_cell.length_a   1.000
_cell.length_b   1.000
_cell.length_c   1.000
_cell.angle_alpha   90.00
_cell.angle_beta   90.00
_cell.angle_gamma   90.00
#
_symmetry.space_group_name_H-M   'P 1'
#
loop_
_entity.id
_entity.type
_entity.pdbx_description
1 polymer ?
#
loop_
_entity_poly.entity_id
_entity_poly.type
_entity_poly.pdbx_seq_one_letter_code
_entity_poly.pdbx_strand_id
1 'polypeptide(L)'
;MYNPNLFKLQTCYHCGNRGLMPIVCKHEHDYGGPEFDEIGNVINYDLEEHFEWFMLSCPACNKVTLYEEYSDETTRDFFTHSEVLYPQSSIDYTGVPQKIKTAFESALKVKNIDTAVCALSLRRVLEAICKDKGATGKNLEQMISNMIERQLLPQMFDDACWIVRQLGNSAAHADNKHFSIYQVDQTIMFMQNIINYLYTLPIKMQQLRTTIQSEKISAD
;
A
#
# COMPACT_ATOMS: atom_id res chain seq x y z
N MET A 1 19.37 -24.69 -8.37
CA MET A 1 19.84 -24.21 -7.05
C MET A 1 19.42 -22.74 -6.91
N TYR A 2 18.80 -22.41 -5.79
CA TYR A 2 18.51 -21.03 -5.44
C TYR A 2 19.82 -20.27 -5.22
N ASN A 3 20.05 -19.20 -5.96
CA ASN A 3 21.17 -18.30 -5.73
C ASN A 3 20.61 -16.98 -5.16
N PRO A 4 20.82 -16.67 -3.87
CA PRO A 4 20.29 -15.47 -3.24
C PRO A 4 20.83 -14.16 -3.84
N ASN A 5 21.96 -14.23 -4.56
CA ASN A 5 22.55 -13.09 -5.27
C ASN A 5 21.87 -12.80 -6.62
N LEU A 6 20.98 -13.69 -7.09
CA LEU A 6 20.27 -13.53 -8.36
C LEU A 6 18.75 -13.36 -8.18
N PHE A 7 18.21 -13.70 -7.01
CA PHE A 7 16.78 -13.67 -6.74
C PHE A 7 16.51 -13.24 -5.30
N LYS A 8 15.45 -12.48 -5.10
CA LYS A 8 14.85 -12.17 -3.79
C LYS A 8 13.44 -12.76 -3.71
N LEU A 9 13.11 -13.36 -2.55
CA LEU A 9 11.73 -13.76 -2.26
C LEU A 9 10.94 -12.53 -1.82
N GLN A 10 10.08 -12.02 -2.71
CA GLN A 10 9.36 -10.78 -2.48
C GLN A 10 7.91 -10.86 -2.95
N THR A 11 7.06 -9.98 -2.41
CA THR A 11 5.70 -9.77 -2.91
C THR A 11 5.72 -8.65 -3.94
N CYS A 12 5.22 -8.91 -5.13
CA CYS A 12 5.02 -7.87 -6.14
C CYS A 12 3.83 -6.99 -5.78
N TYR A 13 4.07 -5.75 -5.49
CA TYR A 13 3.02 -4.80 -5.17
C TYR A 13 2.21 -4.30 -6.38
N HIS A 14 2.64 -4.64 -7.61
CA HIS A 14 1.83 -4.39 -8.79
C HIS A 14 0.72 -5.43 -9.00
N CYS A 15 0.97 -6.71 -8.65
CA CYS A 15 0.04 -7.80 -8.97
C CYS A 15 -0.24 -8.76 -7.80
N GLY A 16 0.39 -8.56 -6.65
CA GLY A 16 0.22 -9.40 -5.47
C GLY A 16 0.92 -10.77 -5.56
N ASN A 17 1.60 -11.10 -6.66
CA ASN A 17 2.37 -12.36 -6.77
C ASN A 17 3.50 -12.37 -5.73
N ARG A 18 3.59 -13.45 -4.94
CA ARG A 18 4.69 -13.69 -4.01
C ARG A 18 5.55 -14.84 -4.53
N GLY A 19 6.81 -14.55 -4.76
CA GLY A 19 7.74 -15.55 -5.29
C GLY A 19 9.15 -15.01 -5.46
N LEU A 20 10.02 -15.84 -6.02
CA LEU A 20 11.39 -15.47 -6.36
C LEU A 20 11.38 -14.50 -7.53
N MET A 21 11.87 -13.28 -7.29
CA MET A 21 12.02 -12.23 -8.28
C MET A 21 13.47 -12.11 -8.69
N PRO A 22 13.79 -12.17 -9.99
CA PRO A 22 15.13 -11.90 -10.50
C PRO A 22 15.59 -10.49 -10.08
N ILE A 23 16.85 -10.39 -9.62
CA ILE A 23 17.53 -9.12 -9.41
C ILE A 23 18.03 -8.63 -10.77
N VAL A 24 17.49 -7.51 -11.24
CA VAL A 24 17.89 -6.87 -12.50
C VAL A 24 19.11 -6.00 -12.29
N CYS A 25 19.16 -5.30 -11.16
CA CYS A 25 20.28 -4.44 -10.76
C CYS A 25 20.36 -4.39 -9.23
N LYS A 26 21.57 -4.27 -8.72
CA LYS A 26 21.89 -4.02 -7.31
C LYS A 26 22.76 -2.79 -7.22
N HIS A 27 22.51 -1.93 -6.24
CA HIS A 27 23.37 -0.85 -5.80
C HIS A 27 23.56 -0.96 -4.30
N GLU A 28 24.77 -0.69 -3.82
CA GLU A 28 25.10 -0.68 -2.40
C GLU A 28 25.91 0.57 -2.07
N HIS A 29 25.72 1.08 -0.87
CA HIS A 29 26.43 2.22 -0.37
C HIS A 29 26.53 2.19 1.15
N ASP A 30 27.70 2.58 1.64
CA ASP A 30 27.98 2.70 3.07
C ASP A 30 28.03 4.19 3.44
N TYR A 31 27.41 4.52 4.57
CA TYR A 31 27.46 5.85 5.18
C TYR A 31 28.12 5.77 6.56
N GLY A 32 28.64 6.89 7.04
CA GLY A 32 29.27 7.00 8.35
C GLY A 32 30.66 6.40 8.41
N GLY A 33 31.04 5.92 9.59
CA GLY A 33 32.36 5.42 9.88
C GLY A 33 33.31 6.47 10.43
N PRO A 34 34.62 6.14 10.57
CA PRO A 34 35.61 7.02 11.16
C PRO A 34 36.02 8.15 10.20
N GLU A 35 36.02 9.38 10.70
CA GLU A 35 36.69 10.51 10.07
C GLU A 35 38.12 10.62 10.63
N PHE A 36 39.11 10.86 9.76
CA PHE A 36 40.51 10.91 10.13
C PHE A 36 41.09 12.32 9.91
N ASP A 37 42.05 12.71 10.79
CA ASP A 37 42.89 13.89 10.57
C ASP A 37 43.97 13.64 9.50
N GLU A 38 44.75 14.67 9.17
CA GLU A 38 45.80 14.61 8.16
C GLU A 38 46.93 13.59 8.51
N ILE A 39 47.03 13.16 9.77
CA ILE A 39 48.02 12.20 10.27
C ILE A 39 47.43 10.82 10.61
N GLY A 40 46.15 10.62 10.28
CA GLY A 40 45.51 9.33 10.37
C GLY A 40 44.88 8.96 11.74
N ASN A 41 44.72 9.95 12.64
CA ASN A 41 43.97 9.72 13.89
C ASN A 41 42.46 9.91 13.64
N VAL A 42 41.67 9.10 14.28
CA VAL A 42 40.19 9.23 14.28
C VAL A 42 39.83 10.51 15.06
N ILE A 43 39.16 11.45 14.42
CA ILE A 43 38.67 12.70 15.00
C ILE A 43 37.17 12.70 15.26
N ASN A 44 36.44 11.90 14.52
CA ASN A 44 35.02 11.69 14.70
C ASN A 44 34.65 10.26 14.31
N TYR A 45 33.52 9.77 14.77
CA TYR A 45 32.98 8.47 14.38
C TYR A 45 31.47 8.54 14.32
N ASP A 46 30.94 8.41 13.11
CA ASP A 46 29.53 8.25 12.88
C ASP A 46 29.20 6.77 12.72
N LEU A 47 27.99 6.34 13.13
CA LEU A 47 27.54 4.97 13.00
C LEU A 47 27.67 4.49 11.55
N GLU A 48 28.36 3.38 11.33
CA GLU A 48 28.41 2.79 9.98
C GLU A 48 27.05 2.19 9.62
N GLU A 49 26.45 2.70 8.55
CA GLU A 49 25.19 2.27 7.99
C GLU A 49 25.42 1.69 6.60
N HIS A 50 24.83 0.51 6.34
CA HIS A 50 24.93 -0.17 5.05
C HIS A 50 23.56 -0.26 4.39
N PHE A 51 23.45 0.23 3.16
CA PHE A 51 22.25 0.19 2.35
C PHE A 51 22.46 -0.65 1.09
N GLU A 52 21.50 -1.50 0.80
CA GLU A 52 21.42 -2.24 -0.46
C GLU A 52 20.11 -1.95 -1.15
N TRP A 53 20.16 -1.48 -2.40
CA TRP A 53 18.99 -1.28 -3.25
C TRP A 53 18.95 -2.31 -4.36
N PHE A 54 17.79 -2.94 -4.51
CA PHE A 54 17.57 -3.97 -5.51
C PHE A 54 16.46 -3.55 -6.46
N MET A 55 16.73 -3.60 -7.75
CA MET A 55 15.69 -3.55 -8.77
C MET A 55 15.29 -4.98 -9.11
N LEU A 56 14.06 -5.35 -8.73
CA LEU A 56 13.50 -6.69 -8.89
C LEU A 56 12.49 -6.72 -10.03
N SER A 57 12.48 -7.78 -10.86
CA SER A 57 11.47 -7.99 -11.89
C SER A 57 10.48 -9.07 -11.47
N CYS A 58 9.19 -8.77 -11.54
CA CYS A 58 8.16 -9.75 -11.21
C CYS A 58 7.95 -10.74 -12.36
N PRO A 59 8.11 -12.07 -12.15
CA PRO A 59 7.94 -13.05 -13.22
C PRO A 59 6.48 -13.18 -13.68
N ALA A 60 5.50 -12.72 -12.89
CA ALA A 60 4.08 -12.83 -13.24
C ALA A 60 3.56 -11.65 -14.07
N CYS A 61 4.04 -10.41 -13.80
CA CYS A 61 3.53 -9.22 -14.50
C CYS A 61 4.62 -8.40 -15.21
N ASN A 62 5.89 -8.83 -15.15
CA ASN A 62 7.07 -8.18 -15.73
C ASN A 62 7.29 -6.71 -15.29
N LYS A 63 6.62 -6.27 -14.24
CA LYS A 63 6.84 -4.93 -13.67
C LYS A 63 7.97 -4.96 -12.66
N VAL A 64 8.61 -3.80 -12.50
CA VAL A 64 9.79 -3.61 -11.64
C VAL A 64 9.37 -3.18 -10.24
N THR A 65 10.05 -3.72 -9.23
CA THR A 65 9.97 -3.27 -7.83
C THR A 65 11.36 -2.78 -7.41
N LEU A 66 11.45 -1.60 -6.82
CA LEU A 66 12.64 -1.12 -6.13
C LEU A 66 12.49 -1.45 -4.65
N TYR A 67 13.47 -2.16 -4.12
CA TYR A 67 13.48 -2.71 -2.76
C TYR A 67 14.78 -2.32 -2.07
N GLU A 68 14.70 -1.89 -0.82
CA GLU A 68 15.82 -1.48 0.02
C GLU A 68 15.98 -2.43 1.20
N GLU A 69 17.22 -2.76 1.52
CA GLU A 69 17.63 -3.41 2.77
C GLU A 69 18.63 -2.51 3.48
N TYR A 70 18.48 -2.36 4.79
CA TYR A 70 19.31 -1.55 5.65
C TYR A 70 19.88 -2.40 6.79
N SER A 71 21.14 -2.21 7.09
CA SER A 71 21.82 -2.71 8.30
C SER A 71 22.80 -1.66 8.82
N ASP A 72 23.15 -1.75 10.10
CA ASP A 72 24.19 -0.93 10.72
C ASP A 72 25.29 -1.83 11.34
N GLU A 73 26.34 -1.23 11.87
CA GLU A 73 27.47 -1.97 12.48
C GLU A 73 27.06 -2.84 13.66
N THR A 74 25.92 -2.54 14.32
CA THR A 74 25.40 -3.33 15.45
C THR A 74 24.66 -4.57 14.97
N THR A 75 24.26 -4.60 13.70
CA THR A 75 23.40 -5.62 13.09
C THR A 75 24.01 -6.23 11.82
N ARG A 76 25.34 -6.15 11.65
CA ARG A 76 26.09 -6.56 10.44
C ARG A 76 25.70 -7.90 9.81
N ASP A 77 25.19 -8.84 10.59
CA ASP A 77 24.77 -10.15 10.09
C ASP A 77 23.29 -10.24 9.72
N PHE A 78 22.48 -9.20 10.02
CA PHE A 78 21.04 -9.19 9.79
C PHE A 78 20.57 -7.80 9.36
N PHE A 79 19.86 -7.72 8.23
CA PHE A 79 19.17 -6.48 7.86
C PHE A 79 18.08 -6.17 8.88
N THR A 80 18.17 -4.99 9.50
CA THR A 80 17.22 -4.55 10.54
C THR A 80 15.96 -3.97 9.96
N HIS A 81 16.04 -3.45 8.76
CA HIS A 81 14.91 -2.85 8.05
C HIS A 81 14.93 -3.23 6.58
N SER A 82 13.74 -3.40 6.01
CA SER A 82 13.58 -3.59 4.59
C SER A 82 12.31 -2.93 4.11
N GLU A 83 12.40 -2.21 3.00
CA GLU A 83 11.28 -1.44 2.47
C GLU A 83 11.17 -1.56 0.95
N VAL A 84 9.91 -1.49 0.46
CA VAL A 84 9.65 -1.34 -0.97
C VAL A 84 9.50 0.13 -1.29
N LEU A 85 10.47 0.69 -2.01
CA LEU A 85 10.51 2.10 -2.42
C LEU A 85 9.63 2.37 -3.64
N TYR A 86 9.48 1.36 -4.52
CA TYR A 86 8.61 1.43 -5.69
C TYR A 86 8.10 0.03 -6.10
N PRO A 87 6.81 -0.10 -6.46
CA PRO A 87 5.80 0.93 -6.33
C PRO A 87 5.53 1.23 -4.86
N GLN A 88 5.33 2.48 -4.53
CA GLN A 88 4.86 2.85 -3.19
C GLN A 88 3.48 2.25 -2.99
N SER A 89 3.45 1.10 -2.37
CA SER A 89 2.23 0.30 -2.20
C SER A 89 1.89 0.07 -0.76
N SER A 90 2.45 0.79 0.14
CA SER A 90 1.88 0.79 1.46
C SER A 90 0.56 1.54 1.44
N ILE A 91 -0.48 0.86 0.97
CA ILE A 91 -1.82 1.26 1.38
C ILE A 91 -1.75 1.24 2.90
N ASP A 92 -1.76 2.43 3.45
CA ASP A 92 -1.74 2.57 4.89
C ASP A 92 -3.08 2.10 5.43
N TYR A 93 -3.07 0.97 6.12
CA TYR A 93 -4.24 0.39 6.73
C TYR A 93 -4.43 0.81 8.20
N THR A 94 -3.76 1.89 8.64
CA THR A 94 -3.97 2.41 10.00
C THR A 94 -5.46 2.68 10.22
N GLY A 95 -6.03 2.02 11.24
CA GLY A 95 -7.45 2.15 11.60
C GLY A 95 -8.44 1.44 10.67
N VAL A 96 -7.98 0.77 9.63
CA VAL A 96 -8.86 0.00 8.75
C VAL A 96 -9.23 -1.33 9.42
N PRO A 97 -10.55 -1.64 9.57
CA PRO A 97 -10.98 -2.92 10.11
C PRO A 97 -10.41 -4.10 9.31
N GLN A 98 -9.93 -5.13 10.02
CA GLN A 98 -9.28 -6.29 9.40
C GLN A 98 -10.12 -6.94 8.29
N LYS A 99 -11.43 -7.00 8.46
CA LYS A 99 -12.35 -7.54 7.45
C LYS A 99 -12.29 -6.75 6.13
N ILE A 100 -12.23 -5.43 6.19
CA ILE A 100 -12.15 -4.55 5.02
C ILE A 100 -10.77 -4.68 4.37
N LYS A 101 -9.70 -4.64 5.17
CA LYS A 101 -8.33 -4.87 4.72
C LYS A 101 -8.22 -6.18 3.94
N THR A 102 -8.63 -7.30 4.54
CA THR A 102 -8.56 -8.64 3.92
C THR A 102 -9.38 -8.70 2.63
N ALA A 103 -10.57 -8.11 2.60
CA ALA A 103 -11.41 -8.09 1.40
C ALA A 103 -10.76 -7.27 0.27
N PHE A 104 -10.16 -6.12 0.60
CA PHE A 104 -9.50 -5.27 -0.38
C PHE A 104 -8.21 -5.91 -0.92
N GLU A 105 -7.37 -6.47 -0.06
CA GLU A 105 -6.17 -7.23 -0.47
C GLU A 105 -6.53 -8.43 -1.36
N SER A 106 -7.66 -9.10 -1.08
CA SER A 106 -8.15 -10.20 -1.92
C SER A 106 -8.58 -9.71 -3.31
N ALA A 107 -9.21 -8.54 -3.41
CA ALA A 107 -9.55 -7.91 -4.68
C ALA A 107 -8.28 -7.58 -5.50
N LEU A 108 -7.24 -7.06 -4.83
CA LEU A 108 -5.97 -6.74 -5.50
C LEU A 108 -5.26 -7.97 -6.08
N LYS A 109 -5.33 -9.12 -5.39
CA LYS A 109 -4.68 -10.37 -5.84
C LYS A 109 -5.24 -10.90 -7.15
N VAL A 110 -6.52 -10.67 -7.44
CA VAL A 110 -7.17 -11.17 -8.67
C VAL A 110 -7.13 -10.18 -9.84
N LYS A 111 -6.65 -8.97 -9.62
CA LYS A 111 -6.61 -7.88 -10.60
C LYS A 111 -6.04 -8.28 -11.97
N ASN A 112 -4.89 -8.97 -11.98
CA ASN A 112 -4.21 -9.38 -13.21
C ASN A 112 -4.59 -10.79 -13.67
N ILE A 113 -5.44 -11.47 -12.91
CA ILE A 113 -5.97 -12.80 -13.25
C ILE A 113 -7.31 -12.63 -13.96
N ASP A 114 -8.19 -11.83 -13.37
CA ASP A 114 -9.53 -11.57 -13.88
C ASP A 114 -10.01 -10.18 -13.43
N THR A 115 -10.09 -9.26 -14.39
CA THR A 115 -10.51 -7.88 -14.15
C THR A 115 -11.97 -7.77 -13.72
N ALA A 116 -12.84 -8.66 -14.18
CA ALA A 116 -14.25 -8.68 -13.80
C ALA A 116 -14.40 -9.15 -12.35
N VAL A 117 -13.71 -10.22 -11.97
CA VAL A 117 -13.70 -10.70 -10.57
C VAL A 117 -13.13 -9.63 -9.64
N CYS A 118 -12.10 -8.89 -10.06
CA CYS A 118 -11.56 -7.77 -9.29
C CYS A 118 -12.62 -6.67 -9.10
N ALA A 119 -13.29 -6.23 -10.16
CA ALA A 119 -14.33 -5.20 -10.10
C ALA A 119 -15.49 -5.62 -9.17
N LEU A 120 -15.96 -6.87 -9.27
CA LEU A 120 -16.97 -7.43 -8.37
C LEU A 120 -16.49 -7.43 -6.93
N SER A 121 -15.24 -7.79 -6.68
CA SER A 121 -14.65 -7.83 -5.35
C SER A 121 -14.55 -6.42 -4.75
N LEU A 122 -14.15 -5.41 -5.54
CA LEU A 122 -14.11 -4.00 -5.10
C LEU A 122 -15.50 -3.48 -4.71
N ARG A 123 -16.54 -3.85 -5.46
CA ARG A 123 -17.94 -3.53 -5.09
C ARG A 123 -18.32 -4.14 -3.73
N ARG A 124 -17.91 -5.38 -3.46
CA ARG A 124 -18.13 -6.03 -2.15
C ARG A 124 -17.38 -5.35 -1.01
N VAL A 125 -16.17 -4.84 -1.28
CA VAL A 125 -15.40 -4.02 -0.32
C VAL A 125 -16.17 -2.75 0.01
N LEU A 126 -16.69 -2.03 -1.00
CA LEU A 126 -17.48 -0.81 -0.79
C LEU A 126 -18.74 -1.09 0.04
N GLU A 127 -19.43 -2.19 -0.23
CA GLU A 127 -20.57 -2.62 0.57
C GLU A 127 -20.19 -2.94 2.02
N ALA A 128 -19.03 -3.57 2.24
CA ALA A 128 -18.51 -3.84 3.58
C ALA A 128 -18.16 -2.55 4.34
N ILE A 129 -17.61 -1.54 3.66
CA ILE A 129 -17.34 -0.21 4.22
C ILE A 129 -18.65 0.48 4.64
N CYS A 130 -19.67 0.48 3.77
CA CYS A 130 -20.97 1.06 4.09
C CYS A 130 -21.58 0.42 5.35
N LYS A 131 -21.54 -0.91 5.44
CA LYS A 131 -22.02 -1.65 6.62
C LYS A 131 -21.23 -1.33 7.89
N ASP A 132 -19.92 -1.23 7.80
CA ASP A 132 -19.04 -0.88 8.93
C ASP A 132 -19.34 0.53 9.46
N LYS A 133 -19.61 1.47 8.56
CA LYS A 133 -20.01 2.84 8.93
C LYS A 133 -21.49 2.97 9.36
N GLY A 134 -22.20 1.85 9.45
CA GLY A 134 -23.60 1.84 9.88
C GLY A 134 -24.55 2.52 8.87
N ALA A 135 -24.20 2.46 7.58
CA ALA A 135 -25.07 3.00 6.54
C ALA A 135 -26.35 2.16 6.41
N THR A 136 -27.49 2.82 6.25
CA THR A 136 -28.81 2.21 6.06
C THR A 136 -29.26 2.33 4.61
N GLY A 137 -29.93 1.31 4.09
CA GLY A 137 -30.45 1.28 2.72
C GLY A 137 -30.77 -0.16 2.28
N LYS A 138 -31.65 -0.30 1.29
CA LYS A 138 -32.05 -1.61 0.72
C LYS A 138 -31.00 -2.14 -0.28
N ASN A 139 -30.16 -1.28 -0.79
CA ASN A 139 -29.12 -1.59 -1.76
C ASN A 139 -27.90 -0.68 -1.53
N LEU A 140 -26.80 -0.99 -2.23
CA LEU A 140 -25.54 -0.25 -2.09
C LEU A 140 -25.68 1.23 -2.43
N GLU A 141 -26.49 1.60 -3.42
CA GLU A 141 -26.77 2.98 -3.79
C GLU A 141 -27.36 3.80 -2.63
N GLN A 142 -28.41 3.25 -2.02
CA GLN A 142 -29.06 3.91 -0.88
C GLN A 142 -28.11 3.99 0.35
N MET A 143 -27.28 2.98 0.55
CA MET A 143 -26.27 3.01 1.62
C MET A 143 -25.23 4.11 1.38
N ILE A 144 -24.78 4.32 0.13
CA ILE A 144 -23.86 5.41 -0.22
C ILE A 144 -24.52 6.76 -0.02
N SER A 145 -25.75 6.94 -0.53
CA SER A 145 -26.52 8.19 -0.33
C SER A 145 -26.68 8.51 1.16
N ASN A 146 -26.99 7.49 1.98
CA ASN A 146 -27.10 7.67 3.43
C ASN A 146 -25.77 8.09 4.09
N MET A 147 -24.62 7.59 3.61
CA MET A 147 -23.31 8.03 4.09
C MET A 147 -23.03 9.50 3.75
N ILE A 148 -23.42 9.93 2.55
CA ILE A 148 -23.25 11.32 2.10
C ILE A 148 -24.18 12.25 2.89
N GLU A 149 -25.46 11.91 3.04
CA GLU A 149 -26.45 12.67 3.84
C GLU A 149 -25.99 12.84 5.30
N ARG A 150 -25.38 11.80 5.87
CA ARG A 150 -24.80 11.83 7.24
C ARG A 150 -23.43 12.52 7.29
N GLN A 151 -22.94 13.09 6.20
CA GLN A 151 -21.63 13.74 6.10
C GLN A 151 -20.44 12.84 6.50
N LEU A 152 -20.59 11.51 6.43
CA LEU A 152 -19.52 10.55 6.63
C LEU A 152 -18.63 10.46 5.40
N LEU A 153 -19.20 10.65 4.22
CA LEU A 153 -18.52 10.66 2.94
C LEU A 153 -18.86 11.95 2.19
N PRO A 154 -17.86 12.74 1.76
CA PRO A 154 -18.12 13.94 0.96
C PRO A 154 -18.79 13.64 -0.37
N GLN A 155 -19.61 14.57 -0.86
CA GLN A 155 -20.32 14.46 -2.14
C GLN A 155 -19.40 14.16 -3.34
N MET A 156 -18.16 14.63 -3.30
CA MET A 156 -17.16 14.37 -4.36
C MET A 156 -16.86 12.89 -4.58
N PHE A 157 -17.13 12.01 -3.59
CA PHE A 157 -16.95 10.56 -3.74
C PHE A 157 -18.15 9.86 -4.38
N ASP A 158 -19.26 10.55 -4.64
CA ASP A 158 -20.46 9.94 -5.23
C ASP A 158 -20.16 9.32 -6.59
N ASP A 159 -19.46 10.05 -7.47
CA ASP A 159 -19.05 9.54 -8.79
C ASP A 159 -18.11 8.32 -8.66
N ALA A 160 -17.15 8.35 -7.72
CA ALA A 160 -16.27 7.23 -7.48
C ALA A 160 -17.04 5.98 -7.02
N CYS A 161 -17.98 6.15 -6.10
CA CYS A 161 -18.85 5.07 -5.63
C CYS A 161 -19.77 4.56 -6.76
N TRP A 162 -20.29 5.45 -7.60
CA TRP A 162 -21.07 5.09 -8.76
C TRP A 162 -20.26 4.22 -9.74
N ILE A 163 -19.00 4.61 -10.05
CA ILE A 163 -18.09 3.86 -10.92
C ILE A 163 -17.86 2.45 -10.36
N VAL A 164 -17.48 2.34 -9.08
CA VAL A 164 -17.24 1.03 -8.41
C VAL A 164 -18.49 0.15 -8.49
N ARG A 165 -19.67 0.74 -8.27
CA ARG A 165 -20.95 0.04 -8.35
C ARG A 165 -21.27 -0.42 -9.76
N GLN A 166 -21.11 0.43 -10.77
CA GLN A 166 -21.42 0.11 -12.17
C GLN A 166 -20.52 -1.00 -12.71
N LEU A 167 -19.21 -0.90 -12.48
CA LEU A 167 -18.26 -1.92 -12.92
C LEU A 167 -18.53 -3.25 -12.20
N GLY A 168 -18.75 -3.23 -10.88
CA GLY A 168 -19.07 -4.44 -10.12
C GLY A 168 -20.42 -5.06 -10.50
N ASN A 169 -21.44 -4.27 -10.82
CA ASN A 169 -22.71 -4.78 -11.32
C ASN A 169 -22.55 -5.43 -12.70
N SER A 170 -21.87 -4.76 -13.63
CA SER A 170 -21.60 -5.29 -14.96
C SER A 170 -20.77 -6.58 -14.92
N ALA A 171 -19.84 -6.70 -13.96
CA ALA A 171 -19.05 -7.89 -13.74
C ALA A 171 -19.88 -9.08 -13.17
N ALA A 172 -20.98 -8.80 -12.47
CA ALA A 172 -21.87 -9.83 -11.93
C ALA A 172 -22.81 -10.43 -12.98
N HIS A 173 -23.03 -9.74 -14.09
CA HIS A 173 -23.82 -10.26 -15.22
C HIS A 173 -22.88 -10.95 -16.21
N ALA A 174 -23.27 -12.14 -16.68
CA ALA A 174 -22.49 -13.01 -17.58
C ALA A 174 -22.30 -12.43 -19.00
N ASP A 175 -22.61 -11.17 -19.22
CA ASP A 175 -22.30 -10.48 -20.46
C ASP A 175 -20.78 -10.37 -20.59
N ASN A 176 -20.19 -10.91 -21.65
CA ASN A 176 -18.77 -10.96 -21.97
C ASN A 176 -18.11 -9.57 -22.07
N LYS A 177 -18.32 -8.70 -21.07
CA LYS A 177 -17.68 -7.38 -20.98
C LYS A 177 -16.31 -7.53 -20.35
N HIS A 178 -15.29 -7.45 -21.18
CA HIS A 178 -13.91 -7.28 -20.70
C HIS A 178 -13.71 -5.86 -20.18
N PHE A 179 -13.40 -5.75 -18.89
CA PHE A 179 -12.93 -4.47 -18.34
C PHE A 179 -11.45 -4.31 -18.66
N SER A 180 -11.08 -3.13 -19.15
CA SER A 180 -9.67 -2.83 -19.35
C SER A 180 -8.96 -2.78 -18.00
N ILE A 181 -7.70 -3.20 -17.97
CA ILE A 181 -6.86 -3.10 -16.76
C ILE A 181 -6.79 -1.65 -16.25
N TYR A 182 -6.83 -0.67 -17.16
CA TYR A 182 -6.87 0.75 -16.81
C TYR A 182 -8.12 1.11 -16.01
N GLN A 183 -9.32 0.64 -16.40
CA GLN A 183 -10.55 0.91 -15.65
C GLN A 183 -10.49 0.33 -14.24
N VAL A 184 -9.96 -0.88 -14.11
CA VAL A 184 -9.79 -1.55 -12.81
C VAL A 184 -8.75 -0.82 -11.95
N ASP A 185 -7.65 -0.35 -12.53
CA ASP A 185 -6.63 0.42 -11.82
C ASP A 185 -7.18 1.73 -11.26
N GLN A 186 -7.96 2.48 -12.05
CA GLN A 186 -8.63 3.68 -11.58
C GLN A 186 -9.63 3.38 -10.47
N THR A 187 -10.37 2.27 -10.58
CA THR A 187 -11.33 1.86 -9.56
C THR A 187 -10.63 1.48 -8.25
N ILE A 188 -9.49 0.82 -8.32
CA ILE A 188 -8.64 0.52 -7.15
C ILE A 188 -8.19 1.82 -6.49
N MET A 189 -7.70 2.79 -7.27
CA MET A 189 -7.29 4.09 -6.76
C MET A 189 -8.44 4.82 -6.04
N PHE A 190 -9.65 4.80 -6.60
CA PHE A 190 -10.83 5.38 -5.94
C PHE A 190 -11.14 4.69 -4.61
N MET A 191 -11.09 3.36 -4.58
CA MET A 191 -11.29 2.59 -3.34
C MET A 191 -10.23 2.88 -2.29
N GLN A 192 -8.96 3.04 -2.68
CA GLN A 192 -7.88 3.45 -1.77
C GLN A 192 -8.17 4.82 -1.15
N ASN A 193 -8.61 5.79 -1.96
CA ASN A 193 -8.95 7.12 -1.47
C ASN A 193 -10.14 7.10 -0.50
N ILE A 194 -11.18 6.28 -0.76
CA ILE A 194 -12.32 6.11 0.14
C ILE A 194 -11.85 5.49 1.47
N ILE A 195 -11.04 4.43 1.43
CA ILE A 195 -10.48 3.77 2.62
C ILE A 195 -9.62 4.76 3.42
N ASN A 196 -8.72 5.48 2.75
CA ASN A 196 -7.87 6.48 3.39
C ASN A 196 -8.69 7.58 4.07
N TYR A 197 -9.69 8.12 3.38
CA TYR A 197 -10.56 9.18 3.91
C TYR A 197 -11.34 8.73 5.15
N LEU A 198 -11.92 7.54 5.11
CA LEU A 198 -12.83 7.06 6.15
C LEU A 198 -12.13 6.47 7.39
N TYR A 199 -10.89 6.01 7.25
CA TYR A 199 -10.20 5.27 8.32
C TYR A 199 -8.83 5.84 8.66
N THR A 200 -7.93 5.93 7.69
CA THR A 200 -6.53 6.23 7.94
C THR A 200 -6.31 7.69 8.29
N LEU A 201 -6.86 8.60 7.49
CA LEU A 201 -6.65 10.04 7.63
C LEU A 201 -7.15 10.58 8.99
N PRO A 202 -8.36 10.22 9.49
CA PRO A 202 -8.83 10.70 10.79
C PRO A 202 -7.91 10.30 11.95
N ILE A 203 -7.38 9.07 11.94
CA ILE A 203 -6.47 8.58 12.99
C ILE A 203 -5.13 9.30 12.94
N LYS A 204 -4.55 9.47 11.74
CA LYS A 204 -3.29 10.21 11.58
C LYS A 204 -3.41 11.67 12.05
N MET A 205 -4.50 12.32 11.70
CA MET A 205 -4.76 13.70 12.17
C MET A 205 -4.86 13.76 13.69
N GLN A 206 -5.53 12.80 14.31
CA GLN A 206 -5.64 12.73 15.77
C GLN A 206 -4.28 12.46 16.43
N GLN A 207 -3.49 11.52 15.91
CA GLN A 207 -2.15 11.22 16.39
C GLN A 207 -1.25 12.45 16.34
N LEU A 208 -1.18 13.14 15.20
CA LEU A 208 -0.37 14.33 15.02
C LEU A 208 -0.81 15.44 15.98
N ARG A 209 -2.12 15.65 16.15
CA ARG A 209 -2.64 16.63 17.10
C ARG A 209 -2.19 16.32 18.52
N THR A 210 -2.22 15.07 18.93
CA THR A 210 -1.77 14.63 20.28
C THR A 210 -0.28 14.91 20.47
N THR A 211 0.55 14.60 19.46
CA THR A 211 2.00 14.85 19.50
C THR A 211 2.29 16.34 19.67
N ILE A 212 1.67 17.20 18.85
CA ILE A 212 1.85 18.67 18.94
C ILE A 212 1.42 19.21 20.32
N GLN A 213 0.36 18.65 20.91
CA GLN A 213 -0.09 19.05 22.22
C GLN A 213 0.88 18.65 23.33
N SER A 214 1.46 17.44 23.26
CA SER A 214 2.46 16.96 24.23
C SER A 214 3.77 17.75 24.17
N GLU A 215 4.23 18.12 22.97
CA GLU A 215 5.43 18.96 22.78
C GLU A 215 5.25 20.36 23.39
N LYS A 216 4.06 20.96 23.31
CA LYS A 216 3.78 22.24 23.93
C LYS A 216 3.81 22.19 25.47
N ILE A 217 3.29 21.10 26.04
CA ILE A 217 3.28 20.91 27.51
C ILE A 217 4.70 20.67 28.06
N SER A 218 5.60 20.10 27.27
CA SER A 218 6.99 19.86 27.67
C SER A 218 7.91 21.07 27.48
N ALA A 219 7.44 22.12 26.81
CA ALA A 219 8.20 23.35 26.55
C ALA A 219 7.86 24.52 27.52
N ASP A 220 6.80 24.39 28.31
CA ASP A 220 6.38 25.27 29.42
C ASP A 220 6.87 24.72 30.77
#